data_f7db5c8c001a2597a1acce6ba76aa92c
#
_entry.id   f7db5c8c001a2597a1acce6ba76aa92c
#
_cell.length_a   1.000
_cell.length_b   1.000
_cell.length_c   1.000
_cell.angle_alpha   90.00
_cell.angle_beta   90.00
_cell.angle_gamma   90.00
#
_symmetry.space_group_name_H-M   'P 1'
#
loop_
_entity.id
_entity.type
_entity.pdbx_description
1 polymer ?
#
loop_
_entity_poly.entity_id
_entity_poly.type
_entity_poly.pdbx_seq_one_letter_code
_entity_poly.pdbx_strand_id
1 'polypeptide(L)'
;MAHVCELCEKSSRGIEIVHNGNERVAIAAAQAAIALKCPHRIILGTDGPAGSGVQPLGILRMIALLSSLGNIAPELVFCFATGNTARMRNLNCGLIEPGRAADFVFMDRAQHTAGRDLLESVSLGDIPGIGMVMIDGIVRCARSRNTPPATEVPVVVGHH
;
A
#
# COMPACT_ATOMS: atom_id res chain seq x y z
N MET A 1 15.22 16.52 3.96
CA MET A 1 15.71 15.80 2.75
C MET A 1 17.15 15.34 2.87
N ALA A 2 18.10 16.14 3.39
CA ALA A 2 19.51 15.71 3.54
C ALA A 2 19.67 14.34 4.21
N HIS A 3 18.98 14.06 5.30
CA HIS A 3 19.03 12.76 5.98
C HIS A 3 18.52 11.59 5.14
N VAL A 4 17.49 11.80 4.28
CA VAL A 4 17.01 10.73 3.38
C VAL A 4 18.08 10.42 2.33
N CYS A 5 18.72 11.45 1.76
CA CYS A 5 19.81 11.28 0.82
C CYS A 5 20.97 10.52 1.47
N GLU A 6 21.39 10.94 2.65
CA GLU A 6 22.46 10.27 3.39
C GLU A 6 22.12 8.80 3.71
N LEU A 7 20.89 8.49 4.09
CA LEU A 7 20.40 7.12 4.32
C LEU A 7 20.45 6.29 3.04
N CYS A 8 20.06 6.87 1.90
CA CYS A 8 20.14 6.19 0.61
C CYS A 8 21.57 5.88 0.20
N GLU A 9 22.51 6.80 0.44
CA GLU A 9 23.91 6.67 0.03
C GLU A 9 24.74 5.79 0.97
N LYS A 10 24.53 5.90 2.29
CA LYS A 10 25.42 5.30 3.30
C LYS A 10 24.83 4.07 4.01
N SER A 11 23.62 3.66 3.69
CA SER A 11 22.94 2.56 4.39
C SER A 11 22.17 1.67 3.41
N SER A 12 21.97 0.41 3.79
CA SER A 12 21.06 -0.54 3.12
C SER A 12 19.73 -0.73 3.85
N ARG A 13 19.47 0.01 4.94
CA ARG A 13 18.29 -0.14 5.77
C ARG A 13 17.02 0.33 5.06
N GLY A 14 15.87 -0.19 5.47
CA GLY A 14 14.55 0.26 5.01
C GLY A 14 14.29 1.71 5.41
N ILE A 15 13.50 2.40 4.61
CA ILE A 15 13.04 3.77 4.82
C ILE A 15 11.54 3.68 5.05
N GLU A 16 11.10 3.75 6.30
CA GLU A 16 9.68 3.72 6.62
C GLU A 16 9.06 5.11 6.50
N ILE A 17 8.06 5.22 5.63
CA ILE A 17 7.24 6.41 5.47
C ILE A 17 5.96 6.19 6.27
N VAL A 18 5.70 7.06 7.23
CA VAL A 18 4.54 6.94 8.12
C VAL A 18 3.54 8.07 7.91
N HIS A 19 2.27 7.74 8.04
CA HIS A 19 1.16 8.70 7.94
C HIS A 19 0.83 9.32 9.32
N ASN A 20 1.85 9.84 9.97
CA ASN A 20 1.65 10.43 11.29
C ASN A 20 2.40 11.76 11.41
N GLY A 21 1.78 12.81 10.92
CA GLY A 21 2.34 14.15 11.02
C GLY A 21 2.33 14.90 9.69
N ASN A 22 3.48 15.06 9.06
CA ASN A 22 3.63 15.94 7.91
C ASN A 22 3.63 15.19 6.57
N GLU A 23 2.49 15.16 5.91
CA GLU A 23 2.29 14.51 4.61
C GLU A 23 3.22 15.07 3.52
N ARG A 24 3.49 16.36 3.53
CA ARG A 24 4.43 16.99 2.60
C ARG A 24 5.84 16.41 2.75
N VAL A 25 6.28 16.19 3.99
CA VAL A 25 7.58 15.57 4.27
C VAL A 25 7.58 14.11 3.86
N ALA A 26 6.51 13.36 4.12
CA ALA A 26 6.35 11.97 3.69
C ALA A 26 6.47 11.83 2.17
N ILE A 27 5.74 12.65 1.41
CA ILE A 27 5.80 12.69 -0.06
C ILE A 27 7.23 13.02 -0.54
N ALA A 28 7.82 14.09 -0.01
CA ALA A 28 9.14 14.52 -0.42
C ALA A 28 10.23 13.49 -0.09
N ALA A 29 10.10 12.75 1.03
CA ALA A 29 11.01 11.66 1.39
C ALA A 29 10.89 10.48 0.42
N ALA A 30 9.68 10.07 0.06
CA ALA A 30 9.45 9.03 -0.93
C ALA A 30 10.02 9.41 -2.30
N GLN A 31 9.73 10.62 -2.78
CA GLN A 31 10.24 11.14 -4.06
C GLN A 31 11.79 11.22 -4.07
N ALA A 32 12.41 11.66 -2.98
CA ALA A 32 13.87 11.70 -2.86
C ALA A 32 14.49 10.30 -2.93
N ALA A 33 13.93 9.32 -2.23
CA ALA A 33 14.40 7.94 -2.27
C ALA A 33 14.24 7.31 -3.67
N ILE A 34 13.15 7.62 -4.38
CA ILE A 34 12.93 7.18 -5.76
C ILE A 34 13.98 7.81 -6.70
N ALA A 35 14.20 9.12 -6.59
CA ALA A 35 15.19 9.83 -7.40
C ALA A 35 16.61 9.26 -7.20
N LEU A 36 16.92 8.80 -6.01
CA LEU A 36 18.17 8.13 -5.67
C LEU A 36 18.19 6.62 -6.00
N LYS A 37 17.21 6.13 -6.74
CA LYS A 37 17.07 4.73 -7.17
C LYS A 37 16.99 3.73 -6.02
N CYS A 38 16.41 4.15 -4.90
CA CYS A 38 16.17 3.32 -3.71
C CYS A 38 14.69 2.99 -3.45
N PRO A 39 13.77 2.91 -4.46
CA PRO A 39 12.36 2.64 -4.21
C PRO A 39 12.12 1.29 -3.54
N HIS A 40 12.98 0.30 -3.78
CA HIS A 40 12.92 -1.04 -3.19
C HIS A 40 13.14 -1.06 -1.67
N ARG A 41 13.59 0.04 -1.08
CA ARG A 41 13.83 0.22 0.36
C ARG A 41 12.71 0.96 1.06
N ILE A 42 11.78 1.56 0.32
CA ILE A 42 10.64 2.27 0.91
C ILE A 42 9.63 1.25 1.41
N ILE A 43 9.19 1.42 2.65
CA ILE A 43 8.08 0.69 3.27
C ILE A 43 7.08 1.67 3.86
N LEU A 44 5.82 1.25 3.99
CA LEU A 44 4.76 2.08 4.55
C LEU A 44 4.38 1.63 5.95
N GLY A 45 4.14 2.60 6.82
CA GLY A 45 3.59 2.42 8.15
C GLY A 45 2.55 3.48 8.47
N THR A 46 1.73 3.25 9.47
CA THR A 46 0.74 4.22 9.95
C THR A 46 1.18 4.95 11.19
N ASP A 47 2.07 4.32 11.98
CA ASP A 47 2.45 4.78 13.32
C ASP A 47 1.23 5.07 14.22
N GLY A 48 0.13 4.42 13.93
CA GLY A 48 -1.07 4.53 14.76
C GLY A 48 -0.97 3.67 16.03
N PRO A 49 -1.45 4.14 17.17
CA PRO A 49 -2.28 5.33 17.35
C PRO A 49 -1.51 6.61 17.74
N ALA A 50 -0.18 6.64 17.63
CA ALA A 50 0.62 7.79 18.02
C ALA A 50 0.26 9.06 17.24
N GLY A 51 0.49 10.24 17.83
CA GLY A 51 0.32 11.54 17.21
C GLY A 51 -1.11 11.86 16.78
N SER A 52 -1.52 11.44 15.61
CA SER A 52 -2.85 11.72 15.03
C SER A 52 -3.96 10.78 15.48
N GLY A 53 -3.69 9.82 16.38
CA GLY A 53 -4.66 8.81 16.82
C GLY A 53 -4.82 7.65 15.84
N VAL A 54 -5.91 6.88 15.98
CA VAL A 54 -6.20 5.75 15.10
C VAL A 54 -6.78 6.26 13.79
N GLN A 55 -6.09 5.97 12.68
CA GLN A 55 -6.58 6.28 11.34
C GLN A 55 -7.15 5.02 10.66
N PRO A 56 -8.46 4.95 10.45
CA PRO A 56 -9.05 3.87 9.65
C PRO A 56 -8.46 3.85 8.25
N LEU A 57 -8.19 2.64 7.72
CA LEU A 57 -7.64 2.43 6.38
C LEU A 57 -6.28 3.12 6.15
N GLY A 58 -5.48 3.30 7.19
CA GLY A 58 -4.26 4.12 7.17
C GLY A 58 -3.31 3.77 6.03
N ILE A 59 -3.02 2.49 5.78
CA ILE A 59 -2.15 2.07 4.66
C ILE A 59 -2.78 2.41 3.30
N LEU A 60 -4.08 2.19 3.11
CA LEU A 60 -4.75 2.56 1.85
C LEU A 60 -4.75 4.07 1.62
N ARG A 61 -4.89 4.86 2.70
CA ARG A 61 -4.77 6.32 2.64
C ARG A 61 -3.35 6.75 2.25
N MET A 62 -2.32 6.09 2.80
CA MET A 62 -0.94 6.34 2.41
C MET A 62 -0.69 6.03 0.93
N ILE A 63 -1.24 4.92 0.44
CA ILE A 63 -1.14 4.55 -0.97
C ILE A 63 -1.80 5.64 -1.84
N ALA A 64 -3.03 6.03 -1.53
CA ALA A 64 -3.73 7.09 -2.26
C ALA A 64 -3.00 8.44 -2.19
N LEU A 65 -2.49 8.82 -1.01
CA LEU A 65 -1.73 10.05 -0.80
C LEU A 65 -0.48 10.12 -1.68
N LEU A 66 0.35 9.08 -1.61
CA LEU A 66 1.61 9.04 -2.36
C LEU A 66 1.38 8.95 -3.86
N SER A 67 0.32 8.27 -4.28
CA SER A 67 -0.02 8.15 -5.71
C SER A 67 -0.61 9.42 -6.27
N SER A 68 -1.55 10.08 -5.58
CA SER A 68 -2.22 11.28 -6.06
C SER A 68 -1.38 12.54 -5.85
N LEU A 69 -1.17 12.94 -4.62
CA LEU A 69 -0.43 14.17 -4.30
C LEU A 69 1.09 14.02 -4.49
N GLY A 70 1.62 12.82 -4.28
CA GLY A 70 3.02 12.51 -4.52
C GLY A 70 3.38 12.25 -5.99
N ASN A 71 2.38 12.07 -6.84
CA ASN A 71 2.55 11.73 -8.26
C ASN A 71 3.50 10.53 -8.47
N ILE A 72 3.37 9.52 -7.60
CA ILE A 72 4.14 8.28 -7.67
C ILE A 72 3.24 7.20 -8.26
N ALA A 73 3.75 6.44 -9.24
CA ALA A 73 3.00 5.36 -9.88
C ALA A 73 2.38 4.41 -8.83
N PRO A 74 1.05 4.19 -8.85
CA PRO A 74 0.36 3.40 -7.82
C PRO A 74 0.92 1.98 -7.68
N GLU A 75 1.32 1.35 -8.79
CA GLU A 75 1.94 0.02 -8.80
C GLU A 75 3.18 -0.01 -7.91
N LEU A 76 3.99 1.04 -7.96
CA LEU A 76 5.17 1.16 -7.13
C LEU A 76 4.81 1.39 -5.66
N VAL A 77 3.79 2.20 -5.40
CA VAL A 77 3.34 2.49 -4.02
C VAL A 77 2.72 1.24 -3.37
N PHE A 78 1.99 0.41 -4.11
CA PHE A 78 1.53 -0.88 -3.61
C PHE A 78 2.70 -1.79 -3.22
N CYS A 79 3.81 -1.78 -3.99
CA CYS A 79 5.01 -2.53 -3.62
C CYS A 79 5.61 -2.07 -2.27
N PHE A 80 5.51 -0.78 -1.94
CA PHE A 80 5.99 -0.27 -0.64
C PHE A 80 5.22 -0.89 0.54
N ALA A 81 3.91 -1.09 0.38
CA ALA A 81 3.06 -1.69 1.40
C ALA A 81 3.16 -3.23 1.48
N THR A 82 3.61 -3.88 0.41
CA THR A 82 3.59 -5.35 0.26
C THR A 82 5.00 -5.94 0.14
N GLY A 83 5.50 -6.12 -1.06
CA GLY A 83 6.76 -6.82 -1.34
C GLY A 83 7.97 -6.19 -0.68
N ASN A 84 8.06 -4.86 -0.63
CA ASN A 84 9.16 -4.18 0.04
C ASN A 84 9.13 -4.42 1.56
N THR A 85 7.93 -4.27 2.17
CA THR A 85 7.72 -4.54 3.59
C THR A 85 8.08 -5.99 3.91
N ALA A 86 7.63 -6.94 3.09
CA ALA A 86 7.93 -8.34 3.26
C ALA A 86 9.44 -8.61 3.25
N ARG A 87 10.17 -8.05 2.27
CA ARG A 87 11.63 -8.21 2.17
C ARG A 87 12.36 -7.56 3.34
N MET A 88 12.02 -6.33 3.69
CA MET A 88 12.70 -5.58 4.75
C MET A 88 12.47 -6.19 6.14
N ARG A 89 11.32 -6.81 6.37
CA ARG A 89 10.95 -7.42 7.66
C ARG A 89 11.06 -8.94 7.66
N ASN A 90 11.54 -9.54 6.57
CA ASN A 90 11.70 -10.99 6.40
C ASN A 90 10.40 -11.77 6.68
N LEU A 91 9.30 -11.33 6.05
CA LEU A 91 8.00 -11.95 6.19
C LEU A 91 7.76 -13.00 5.10
N ASN A 92 7.02 -14.06 5.42
CA ASN A 92 6.62 -15.10 4.46
C ASN A 92 5.32 -14.74 3.72
N CYS A 93 5.04 -13.47 3.50
CA CYS A 93 3.86 -12.94 2.79
C CYS A 93 4.23 -11.73 1.93
N GLY A 94 3.24 -11.05 1.36
CA GLY A 94 3.42 -9.79 0.62
C GLY A 94 4.01 -9.92 -0.78
N LEU A 95 4.26 -11.13 -1.25
CA LEU A 95 4.70 -11.47 -2.61
C LEU A 95 3.91 -12.68 -3.11
N ILE A 96 3.48 -12.64 -4.36
CA ILE A 96 2.78 -13.76 -5.01
C ILE A 96 3.85 -14.67 -5.62
N GLU A 97 4.31 -15.62 -4.82
CA GLU A 97 5.35 -16.59 -5.18
C GLU A 97 5.01 -17.97 -4.60
N PRO A 98 5.31 -19.08 -5.29
CA PRO A 98 5.15 -20.42 -4.72
C PRO A 98 5.92 -20.58 -3.40
N GLY A 99 5.26 -21.21 -2.40
CA GLY A 99 5.84 -21.40 -1.06
C GLY A 99 5.64 -20.26 -0.09
N ARG A 100 5.03 -19.15 -0.50
CA ARG A 100 4.60 -18.06 0.37
C ARG A 100 3.23 -18.33 0.99
N ALA A 101 2.94 -17.66 2.10
CA ALA A 101 1.60 -17.65 2.65
C ALA A 101 0.59 -17.13 1.60
N ALA A 102 -0.54 -17.83 1.48
CA ALA A 102 -1.61 -17.44 0.56
C ALA A 102 -2.48 -16.32 1.17
N ASP A 103 -1.83 -15.17 1.40
CA ASP A 103 -2.44 -13.96 1.96
C ASP A 103 -2.71 -12.97 0.83
N PHE A 104 -3.98 -12.76 0.50
CA PHE A 104 -4.39 -11.90 -0.61
C PHE A 104 -5.43 -10.89 -0.17
N VAL A 105 -5.30 -9.68 -0.69
CA VAL A 105 -6.36 -8.67 -0.66
C VAL A 105 -6.76 -8.40 -2.10
N PHE A 106 -8.01 -8.72 -2.44
CA PHE A 106 -8.59 -8.45 -3.75
C PHE A 106 -9.25 -7.09 -3.72
N MET A 107 -8.78 -6.21 -4.57
CA MET A 107 -9.23 -4.82 -4.65
C MET A 107 -9.70 -4.50 -6.07
N ASP A 108 -10.64 -3.60 -6.14
CA ASP A 108 -11.03 -2.97 -7.39
C ASP A 108 -11.31 -1.48 -7.15
N ARG A 109 -11.50 -0.74 -8.23
CA ARG A 109 -11.91 0.66 -8.13
C ARG A 109 -13.19 0.79 -7.31
N ALA A 110 -13.29 1.88 -6.56
CA ALA A 110 -14.52 2.20 -5.84
C ALA A 110 -15.66 2.49 -6.82
N GLN A 111 -16.89 2.14 -6.46
CA GLN A 111 -18.07 2.58 -7.22
C GLN A 111 -18.10 4.12 -7.26
N HIS A 112 -18.53 4.66 -8.39
CA HIS A 112 -18.64 6.10 -8.64
C HIS A 112 -17.32 6.87 -8.70
N THR A 113 -16.16 6.18 -8.76
CA THR A 113 -14.89 6.84 -9.05
C THR A 113 -14.86 7.41 -10.48
N ALA A 114 -14.07 8.45 -10.71
CA ALA A 114 -13.77 8.95 -12.04
C ALA A 114 -12.68 8.11 -12.77
N GLY A 115 -11.96 7.27 -12.04
CA GLY A 115 -10.94 6.40 -12.60
C GLY A 115 -11.53 5.23 -13.39
N ARG A 116 -10.90 4.88 -14.50
CA ARG A 116 -11.33 3.78 -15.39
C ARG A 116 -11.02 2.41 -14.81
N ASP A 117 -9.96 2.33 -14.00
CA ASP A 117 -9.49 1.12 -13.34
C ASP A 117 -9.00 1.44 -11.91
N LEU A 118 -8.54 0.42 -11.20
CA LEU A 118 -8.04 0.54 -9.83
C LEU A 118 -6.88 1.53 -9.73
N LEU A 119 -5.90 1.43 -10.62
CA LEU A 119 -4.66 2.20 -10.53
C LEU A 119 -4.91 3.67 -10.83
N GLU A 120 -5.73 3.95 -11.84
CA GLU A 120 -6.15 5.32 -12.16
C GLU A 120 -6.96 5.93 -11.00
N SER A 121 -7.88 5.18 -10.39
CA SER A 121 -8.65 5.64 -9.23
C SER A 121 -7.76 6.02 -8.06
N VAL A 122 -6.77 5.19 -7.74
CA VAL A 122 -5.78 5.46 -6.69
C VAL A 122 -4.92 6.68 -7.04
N SER A 123 -4.56 6.86 -8.32
CA SER A 123 -3.84 8.07 -8.77
C SER A 123 -4.66 9.34 -8.61
N LEU A 124 -5.98 9.24 -8.68
CA LEU A 124 -6.90 10.36 -8.42
C LEU A 124 -7.13 10.60 -6.92
N GLY A 125 -6.64 9.72 -6.05
CA GLY A 125 -6.74 9.84 -4.59
C GLY A 125 -7.86 9.02 -3.97
N ASP A 126 -8.54 8.19 -4.74
CA ASP A 126 -9.60 7.33 -4.22
C ASP A 126 -9.03 6.18 -3.40
N ILE A 127 -9.77 5.81 -2.36
CA ILE A 127 -9.52 4.59 -1.60
C ILE A 127 -10.15 3.41 -2.35
N PRO A 128 -9.40 2.35 -2.65
CA PRO A 128 -9.95 1.19 -3.37
C PRO A 128 -11.03 0.47 -2.56
N GLY A 129 -11.96 -0.12 -3.28
CA GLY A 129 -12.92 -1.07 -2.72
C GLY A 129 -12.27 -2.43 -2.50
N ILE A 130 -12.42 -3.00 -1.30
CA ILE A 130 -11.94 -4.35 -0.99
C ILE A 130 -13.08 -5.34 -1.17
N GLY A 131 -12.95 -6.18 -2.21
CA GLY A 131 -13.91 -7.21 -2.58
C GLY A 131 -13.70 -8.52 -1.82
N MET A 132 -12.47 -8.85 -1.37
CA MET A 132 -12.19 -10.05 -0.60
C MET A 132 -10.86 -9.93 0.14
N VAL A 133 -10.78 -10.58 1.30
CA VAL A 133 -9.52 -10.82 2.02
C VAL A 133 -9.38 -12.32 2.28
N MET A 134 -8.24 -12.87 1.88
CA MET A 134 -7.85 -14.25 2.12
C MET A 134 -6.60 -14.27 2.99
N ILE A 135 -6.56 -15.15 3.98
CA ILE A 135 -5.39 -15.39 4.85
C ILE A 135 -5.18 -16.90 4.94
N ASP A 136 -3.96 -17.35 4.70
CA ASP A 136 -3.59 -18.77 4.64
C ASP A 136 -4.48 -19.57 3.68
N GLY A 137 -4.85 -18.97 2.53
CA GLY A 137 -5.72 -19.62 1.54
C GLY A 137 -7.20 -19.68 1.95
N ILE A 138 -7.58 -19.12 3.10
CA ILE A 138 -8.97 -19.13 3.59
C ILE A 138 -9.58 -17.74 3.45
N VAL A 139 -10.77 -17.65 2.83
CA VAL A 139 -11.51 -16.39 2.77
C VAL A 139 -11.94 -15.98 4.17
N ARG A 140 -11.41 -14.88 4.67
CA ARG A 140 -11.72 -14.30 5.99
C ARG A 140 -12.76 -13.20 5.93
N CYS A 141 -12.80 -12.49 4.80
CA CYS A 141 -13.76 -11.42 4.57
C CYS A 141 -14.18 -11.48 3.09
N ALA A 142 -15.46 -11.71 2.82
CA ALA A 142 -15.99 -11.76 1.46
C ALA A 142 -16.23 -10.37 0.85
N ARG A 143 -16.37 -9.34 1.69
CA ARG A 143 -16.48 -7.93 1.28
C ARG A 143 -16.19 -7.05 2.48
N SER A 144 -15.33 -6.03 2.31
CA SER A 144 -15.11 -5.06 3.37
C SER A 144 -16.33 -4.16 3.57
N ARG A 145 -16.64 -3.89 4.84
CA ARG A 145 -17.67 -2.89 5.23
C ARG A 145 -17.05 -1.50 5.44
N ASN A 146 -15.75 -1.42 5.57
CA ASN A 146 -15.04 -0.21 5.97
C ASN A 146 -14.39 0.52 4.79
N THR A 147 -14.37 -0.09 3.61
CA THR A 147 -13.93 0.54 2.36
C THR A 147 -15.13 0.94 1.51
N PRO A 148 -14.97 1.85 0.55
CA PRO A 148 -15.97 2.03 -0.50
C PRO A 148 -16.29 0.69 -1.17
N PRO A 149 -17.52 0.50 -1.68
CA PRO A 149 -17.85 -0.71 -2.42
C PRO A 149 -16.97 -0.86 -3.67
N ALA A 150 -16.37 -2.03 -3.85
CA ALA A 150 -15.67 -2.37 -5.09
C ALA A 150 -16.67 -2.47 -6.26
N THR A 151 -16.25 -2.09 -7.46
CA THR A 151 -17.08 -2.20 -8.67
C THR A 151 -17.27 -3.67 -9.03
N GLU A 152 -16.19 -4.46 -8.96
CA GLU A 152 -16.22 -5.90 -9.15
C GLU A 152 -15.74 -6.62 -7.88
N VAL A 153 -16.26 -7.80 -7.65
CA VAL A 153 -15.89 -8.65 -6.52
C VAL A 153 -15.55 -10.05 -7.01
N PRO A 154 -14.53 -10.67 -6.43
CA PRO A 154 -14.17 -12.04 -6.80
C PRO A 154 -15.25 -13.04 -6.38
N VAL A 155 -15.40 -14.09 -7.16
CA VAL A 155 -16.30 -15.21 -6.87
C VAL A 155 -15.44 -16.43 -6.55
N VAL A 156 -15.72 -17.08 -5.41
CA VAL A 156 -15.08 -18.34 -5.05
C VAL A 156 -15.78 -19.47 -5.79
N VAL A 157 -15.08 -20.07 -6.73
CA VAL A 157 -15.57 -21.27 -7.42
C VAL A 157 -15.10 -22.49 -6.61
N GLY A 158 -16.06 -23.20 -5.99
CA GLY A 158 -15.76 -24.45 -5.28
C GLY A 158 -15.33 -25.53 -6.27
N HIS A 159 -14.19 -26.17 -6.04
CA HIS A 159 -13.94 -27.48 -6.62
C HIS A 159 -14.74 -28.50 -5.80
N HIS A 160 -15.77 -29.09 -6.41
CA HIS A 160 -16.47 -30.28 -5.92
C HIS A 160 -15.63 -31.54 -6.13
#